data_b76fb26f7c3efe010ccebcfeb651528b
#
_entry.id   b76fb26f7c3efe010ccebcfeb651528b
#
_cell.length_a   1.000
_cell.length_b   1.000
_cell.length_c   1.000
_cell.angle_alpha   90.00
_cell.angle_beta   90.00
_cell.angle_gamma   90.00
#
_symmetry.space_group_name_H-M   'P 1'
#
loop_
_entity.id
_entity.type
_entity.pdbx_description
1 polymer ?
#
loop_
_entity_poly.entity_id
_entity_poly.type
_entity_poly.pdbx_seq_one_letter_code
_entity_poly.pdbx_strand_id
1 'polypeptide(L)'
;MSLRLALLSWALISCQSPPPVKETDGRAALGYVKAQLDIGPRIPGTATHRAAGDWIERELRARADSVIVQAWPHRTASGDTVQLRNFIGRFNPAASRRLLFLAHWDTKPLADYDTGARAKEPVPGANDGASGVAVLLAMADALKKKPPAIGVDLLFVDAEDFGTFTPEVDVLLGSKYYAANQPAGGPPEYAVLLDLVGGARAQFRREGNSVIGAPAVVDLVWETAARMGYGNLFLAESGGSTTDDHIPLQQAGIRAIDVIGEYGPGSSYPWWHTTEDTIDKLSPEVLKGVGDVMIGLIREAKQVR
;
A
#
# COMPACT_ATOMS: atom_id res chain seq x y z
N MET A 1 -69.58 -0.90 28.84
CA MET A 1 -68.69 0.00 28.10
C MET A 1 -67.31 -0.59 28.12
N SER A 2 -66.84 -1.27 27.05
CA SER A 2 -65.57 -1.94 26.96
C SER A 2 -64.62 -1.08 26.13
N LEU A 3 -63.60 -0.54 26.79
CA LEU A 3 -62.54 0.27 26.16
C LEU A 3 -61.54 -0.65 25.49
N ARG A 4 -61.48 -0.62 24.16
CA ARG A 4 -60.43 -1.33 23.37
C ARG A 4 -59.22 -0.42 23.27
N LEU A 5 -58.09 -0.78 23.92
CA LEU A 5 -56.79 -0.16 23.72
C LEU A 5 -56.19 -0.66 22.37
N ALA A 6 -55.99 0.24 21.41
CA ALA A 6 -55.25 -0.03 20.20
C ALA A 6 -53.76 0.18 20.46
N LEU A 7 -52.96 -0.89 20.42
CA LEU A 7 -51.51 -0.84 20.45
C LEU A 7 -51.00 -0.47 19.05
N LEU A 8 -50.50 0.75 18.88
CA LEU A 8 -49.75 1.16 17.70
C LEU A 8 -48.33 0.58 17.76
N SER A 9 -48.07 -0.43 16.99
CA SER A 9 -46.71 -0.95 16.79
C SER A 9 -45.92 -0.03 15.86
N TRP A 10 -44.97 0.73 16.40
CA TRP A 10 -43.99 1.46 15.57
C TRP A 10 -42.97 0.48 15.04
N ALA A 11 -43.02 0.18 13.74
CA ALA A 11 -41.96 -0.52 13.07
C ALA A 11 -40.75 0.43 12.90
N LEU A 12 -39.70 0.19 13.68
CA LEU A 12 -38.40 0.83 13.46
C LEU A 12 -37.83 0.33 12.12
N ILE A 13 -38.01 1.10 11.07
CA ILE A 13 -37.30 0.90 9.80
C ILE A 13 -35.83 1.24 10.09
N SER A 14 -35.02 0.22 10.35
CA SER A 14 -33.57 0.35 10.37
C SER A 14 -33.11 0.72 8.94
N CYS A 15 -32.74 1.98 8.73
CA CYS A 15 -32.02 2.40 7.53
C CYS A 15 -30.64 1.74 7.54
N GLN A 16 -30.53 0.49 7.09
CA GLN A 16 -29.26 -0.10 6.78
C GLN A 16 -28.70 0.62 5.57
N SER A 17 -27.54 1.26 5.76
CA SER A 17 -26.76 1.79 4.63
C SER A 17 -26.50 0.65 3.64
N PRO A 18 -26.61 0.89 2.32
CA PRO A 18 -26.29 -0.14 1.35
C PRO A 18 -24.89 -0.70 1.59
N PRO A 19 -24.66 -2.00 1.37
CA PRO A 19 -23.34 -2.59 1.56
C PRO A 19 -22.30 -1.85 0.72
N PRO A 20 -21.10 -1.65 1.24
CA PRO A 20 -20.04 -0.95 0.53
C PRO A 20 -19.69 -1.70 -0.77
N VAL A 21 -19.53 -0.96 -1.86
CA VAL A 21 -19.29 -1.52 -3.18
C VAL A 21 -17.82 -1.96 -3.28
N LYS A 22 -17.61 -3.20 -3.74
CA LYS A 22 -16.29 -3.76 -4.01
C LYS A 22 -15.93 -3.42 -5.46
N GLU A 23 -14.92 -2.56 -5.65
CA GLU A 23 -14.64 -1.92 -6.95
C GLU A 23 -13.32 -2.38 -7.59
N THR A 24 -12.44 -3.11 -6.88
CA THR A 24 -11.17 -3.56 -7.43
C THR A 24 -11.24 -4.94 -8.07
N ASP A 25 -10.33 -5.20 -9.01
CA ASP A 25 -10.20 -6.50 -9.68
C ASP A 25 -8.87 -7.17 -9.30
N GLY A 26 -8.97 -8.24 -8.51
CA GLY A 26 -7.79 -8.98 -8.03
C GLY A 26 -7.03 -9.71 -9.14
N ARG A 27 -7.71 -10.14 -10.23
CA ARG A 27 -7.03 -10.76 -11.37
C ARG A 27 -6.25 -9.72 -12.17
N ALA A 28 -6.81 -8.52 -12.35
CA ALA A 28 -6.09 -7.41 -12.94
C ALA A 28 -4.87 -7.03 -12.08
N ALA A 29 -5.02 -6.97 -10.74
CA ALA A 29 -3.91 -6.74 -9.82
C ALA A 29 -2.82 -7.81 -9.97
N LEU A 30 -3.16 -9.09 -10.01
CA LEU A 30 -2.18 -10.16 -10.25
C LEU A 30 -1.51 -10.03 -11.63
N GLY A 31 -2.23 -9.52 -12.64
CA GLY A 31 -1.66 -9.16 -13.94
C GLY A 31 -0.61 -8.06 -13.85
N TYR A 32 -0.79 -7.06 -12.97
CA TYR A 32 0.21 -6.02 -12.71
C TYR A 32 1.44 -6.55 -11.96
N VAL A 33 1.27 -7.50 -11.04
CA VAL A 33 2.42 -8.22 -10.46
C VAL A 33 3.22 -8.91 -11.57
N LYS A 34 2.53 -9.71 -12.41
CA LYS A 34 3.18 -10.42 -13.52
C LYS A 34 3.95 -9.47 -14.45
N ALA A 35 3.37 -8.34 -14.81
CA ALA A 35 4.02 -7.35 -15.68
C ALA A 35 5.33 -6.82 -15.09
N GLN A 36 5.40 -6.61 -13.77
CA GLN A 36 6.62 -6.21 -13.07
C GLN A 36 7.67 -7.32 -13.09
N LEU A 37 7.25 -8.56 -12.81
CA LEU A 37 8.14 -9.73 -12.83
C LEU A 37 8.69 -10.03 -14.22
N ASP A 38 7.88 -9.84 -15.27
CA ASP A 38 8.32 -10.01 -16.68
C ASP A 38 9.42 -9.00 -17.07
N ILE A 39 9.47 -7.82 -16.43
CA ILE A 39 10.56 -6.85 -16.60
C ILE A 39 11.84 -7.33 -15.89
N GLY A 40 11.69 -7.99 -14.75
CA GLY A 40 12.76 -8.53 -13.93
C GLY A 40 12.94 -7.80 -12.58
N PRO A 41 13.96 -8.16 -11.80
CA PRO A 41 14.26 -7.52 -10.52
C PRO A 41 14.47 -6.02 -10.67
N ARG A 42 13.80 -5.24 -9.80
CA ARG A 42 13.73 -3.78 -9.87
C ARG A 42 14.80 -3.12 -8.98
N ILE A 43 16.02 -3.63 -9.06
CA ILE A 43 17.16 -3.19 -8.24
C ILE A 43 17.61 -1.79 -8.67
N PRO A 44 17.64 -0.78 -7.78
CA PRO A 44 18.09 0.58 -8.08
C PRO A 44 19.39 0.64 -8.87
N GLY A 45 19.38 1.47 -9.93
CA GLY A 45 20.52 1.65 -10.82
C GLY A 45 20.61 0.68 -12.02
N THR A 46 19.82 -0.41 -12.05
CA THR A 46 19.82 -1.39 -13.15
C THR A 46 18.97 -0.96 -14.34
N ALA A 47 19.10 -1.66 -15.47
CA ALA A 47 18.27 -1.43 -16.65
C ALA A 47 16.80 -1.85 -16.39
N THR A 48 16.59 -2.96 -15.66
CA THR A 48 15.25 -3.46 -15.31
C THR A 48 14.54 -2.49 -14.34
N HIS A 49 15.25 -1.90 -13.39
CA HIS A 49 14.71 -0.85 -12.52
C HIS A 49 14.24 0.37 -13.35
N ARG A 50 15.06 0.86 -14.30
CA ARG A 50 14.64 1.97 -15.16
C ARG A 50 13.41 1.61 -15.99
N ALA A 51 13.39 0.42 -16.58
CA ALA A 51 12.27 -0.06 -17.39
C ALA A 51 10.98 -0.21 -16.58
N ALA A 52 11.06 -0.70 -15.34
CA ALA A 52 9.93 -0.82 -14.43
C ALA A 52 9.38 0.55 -14.02
N GLY A 53 10.25 1.51 -13.69
CA GLY A 53 9.81 2.87 -13.40
C GLY A 53 9.14 3.55 -14.61
N ASP A 54 9.67 3.37 -15.82
CA ASP A 54 9.05 3.87 -17.06
C ASP A 54 7.69 3.21 -17.30
N TRP A 55 7.54 1.93 -16.96
CA TRP A 55 6.27 1.22 -17.04
C TRP A 55 5.28 1.78 -16.01
N ILE A 56 5.66 1.95 -14.73
CA ILE A 56 4.81 2.53 -13.68
C ILE A 56 4.33 3.92 -14.10
N GLU A 57 5.24 4.79 -14.55
CA GLU A 57 4.89 6.15 -14.99
C GLU A 57 3.86 6.12 -16.12
N ARG A 58 4.03 5.26 -17.11
CA ARG A 58 3.09 5.10 -18.24
C ARG A 58 1.73 4.62 -17.75
N GLU A 59 1.68 3.63 -16.85
CA GLU A 59 0.44 3.11 -16.28
C GLU A 59 -0.31 4.19 -15.49
N LEU A 60 0.40 5.02 -14.72
CA LEU A 60 -0.19 6.14 -13.98
C LEU A 60 -0.71 7.24 -14.90
N ARG A 61 0.07 7.64 -15.92
CA ARG A 61 -0.36 8.65 -16.91
C ARG A 61 -1.61 8.25 -17.70
N ALA A 62 -1.82 6.95 -17.85
CA ALA A 62 -3.04 6.42 -18.49
C ALA A 62 -4.28 6.51 -17.58
N ARG A 63 -4.13 6.72 -16.26
CA ARG A 63 -5.21 6.60 -15.26
C ARG A 63 -5.45 7.86 -14.46
N ALA A 64 -4.41 8.49 -13.94
CA ALA A 64 -4.51 9.62 -13.04
C ALA A 64 -4.79 10.94 -13.78
N ASP A 65 -5.39 11.91 -13.08
CA ASP A 65 -5.62 13.26 -13.61
C ASP A 65 -4.30 14.01 -13.83
N SER A 66 -3.30 13.73 -12.99
CA SER A 66 -1.92 14.22 -13.17
C SER A 66 -0.92 13.27 -12.53
N VAL A 67 0.32 13.30 -13.02
CA VAL A 67 1.43 12.52 -12.49
C VAL A 67 2.60 13.44 -12.17
N ILE A 68 3.12 13.32 -10.96
CA ILE A 68 4.36 13.99 -10.53
C ILE A 68 5.44 12.92 -10.46
N VAL A 69 6.61 13.23 -11.03
CA VAL A 69 7.82 12.41 -10.90
C VAL A 69 8.80 13.17 -10.04
N GLN A 70 9.18 12.59 -8.90
CA GLN A 70 10.29 13.07 -8.10
C GLN A 70 11.52 12.26 -8.51
N ALA A 71 12.53 12.91 -9.07
CA ALA A 71 13.76 12.24 -9.53
C ALA A 71 14.97 12.92 -8.88
N TRP A 72 15.87 12.10 -8.33
CA TRP A 72 17.09 12.61 -7.67
C TRP A 72 18.25 11.62 -7.80
N PRO A 73 19.51 12.13 -7.82
CA PRO A 73 20.67 11.29 -7.62
C PRO A 73 20.84 10.97 -6.16
N HIS A 74 21.10 9.70 -5.83
CA HIS A 74 21.51 9.27 -4.49
C HIS A 74 22.92 8.74 -4.51
N ARG A 75 23.79 9.20 -3.59
CA ARG A 75 25.13 8.67 -3.40
C ARG A 75 25.06 7.57 -2.35
N THR A 76 25.32 6.35 -2.76
CA THR A 76 25.31 5.17 -1.89
C THR A 76 26.46 5.17 -0.89
N ALA A 77 26.37 4.38 0.15
CA ALA A 77 27.43 4.18 1.12
C ALA A 77 28.73 3.60 0.48
N SER A 78 28.60 2.83 -0.62
CA SER A 78 29.75 2.37 -1.42
C SER A 78 30.41 3.48 -2.23
N GLY A 79 29.79 4.65 -2.37
CA GLY A 79 30.28 5.80 -3.11
C GLY A 79 29.78 5.90 -4.55
N ASP A 80 28.98 4.94 -5.02
CA ASP A 80 28.31 4.99 -6.32
C ASP A 80 27.18 6.01 -6.34
N THR A 81 26.74 6.41 -7.53
CA THR A 81 25.58 7.28 -7.67
C THR A 81 24.49 6.55 -8.46
N VAL A 82 23.32 6.39 -7.85
CA VAL A 82 22.13 5.82 -8.49
C VAL A 82 21.07 6.90 -8.71
N GLN A 83 20.31 6.79 -9.79
CA GLN A 83 19.17 7.66 -10.07
C GLN A 83 17.91 7.00 -9.52
N LEU A 84 17.23 7.66 -8.61
CA LEU A 84 16.01 7.19 -7.97
C LEU A 84 14.81 8.02 -8.40
N ARG A 85 13.62 7.42 -8.37
CA ARG A 85 12.39 8.06 -8.82
C ARG A 85 11.18 7.62 -7.99
N ASN A 86 10.52 8.57 -7.34
CA ASN A 86 9.15 8.36 -6.88
C ASN A 86 8.15 8.78 -7.96
N PHE A 87 7.01 8.10 -8.03
CA PHE A 87 5.89 8.47 -8.90
C PHE A 87 4.64 8.75 -8.06
N ILE A 88 3.93 9.83 -8.36
CA ILE A 88 2.71 10.20 -7.65
C ILE A 88 1.59 10.38 -8.65
N GLY A 89 0.66 9.43 -8.69
CA GLY A 89 -0.59 9.55 -9.44
C GLY A 89 -1.63 10.31 -8.63
N ARG A 90 -2.05 11.49 -9.11
CA ARG A 90 -3.00 12.35 -8.41
C ARG A 90 -4.39 12.26 -9.03
N PHE A 91 -5.39 12.01 -8.20
CA PHE A 91 -6.81 12.03 -8.56
C PHE A 91 -7.49 13.18 -7.81
N ASN A 92 -8.35 13.92 -8.49
CA ASN A 92 -8.99 15.13 -8.00
C ASN A 92 -7.98 16.12 -7.38
N PRO A 93 -7.02 16.64 -8.19
CA PRO A 93 -5.92 17.45 -7.68
C PRO A 93 -6.37 18.79 -7.08
N ALA A 94 -7.56 19.29 -7.43
CA ALA A 94 -8.12 20.54 -6.90
C ALA A 94 -8.77 20.38 -5.51
N ALA A 95 -8.96 19.16 -5.00
CA ALA A 95 -9.57 18.95 -3.71
C ALA A 95 -8.65 19.45 -2.57
N SER A 96 -9.25 20.11 -1.59
CA SER A 96 -8.54 20.63 -0.41
C SER A 96 -8.17 19.56 0.61
N ARG A 97 -8.92 18.45 0.65
CA ARG A 97 -8.66 17.28 1.49
C ARG A 97 -8.06 16.19 0.63
N ARG A 98 -7.04 15.50 1.14
CA ARG A 98 -6.32 14.49 0.38
C ARG A 98 -5.91 13.30 1.22
N LEU A 99 -6.02 12.10 0.66
CA LEU A 99 -5.52 10.85 1.22
C LEU A 99 -4.31 10.39 0.42
N LEU A 100 -3.38 9.73 1.08
CA LEU A 100 -2.20 9.14 0.47
C LEU A 100 -2.21 7.62 0.66
N PHE A 101 -1.96 6.89 -0.42
CA PHE A 101 -1.68 5.45 -0.38
C PHE A 101 -0.33 5.24 -1.04
N LEU A 102 0.52 4.42 -0.41
CA LEU A 102 1.87 4.21 -0.94
C LEU A 102 2.30 2.75 -0.90
N ALA A 103 3.29 2.43 -1.74
CA ALA A 103 3.98 1.16 -1.78
C ALA A 103 5.37 1.37 -2.39
N HIS A 104 6.36 0.58 -1.99
CA HIS A 104 7.65 0.58 -2.67
C HIS A 104 7.58 -0.23 -3.97
N TRP A 105 8.44 0.11 -4.94
CA TRP A 105 8.44 -0.54 -6.23
C TRP A 105 9.77 -1.20 -6.61
N ASP A 106 10.83 -0.93 -5.86
CA ASP A 106 12.12 -1.60 -6.00
C ASP A 106 12.11 -3.03 -5.44
N THR A 107 13.22 -3.72 -5.52
CA THR A 107 13.43 -5.04 -4.94
C THR A 107 14.81 -5.16 -4.30
N LYS A 108 14.90 -6.03 -3.30
CA LYS A 108 16.14 -6.41 -2.65
C LYS A 108 17.19 -6.91 -3.65
N PRO A 109 18.42 -6.34 -3.63
CA PRO A 109 19.48 -6.77 -4.55
C PRO A 109 19.94 -8.22 -4.35
N LEU A 110 19.86 -8.71 -3.14
CA LEU A 110 20.34 -10.04 -2.74
C LEU A 110 19.27 -10.75 -1.90
N ALA A 111 19.07 -12.04 -2.17
CA ALA A 111 18.17 -12.90 -1.40
C ALA A 111 18.85 -13.33 -0.09
N ASP A 112 19.06 -12.36 0.83
CA ASP A 112 19.89 -12.50 2.03
C ASP A 112 19.28 -13.42 3.11
N TYR A 113 18.04 -13.85 2.93
CA TYR A 113 17.38 -14.89 3.73
C TYR A 113 17.47 -16.28 3.08
N ASP A 114 17.99 -16.40 1.87
CA ASP A 114 18.38 -17.68 1.27
C ASP A 114 19.75 -18.15 1.78
N THR A 115 20.15 -19.36 1.41
CA THR A 115 21.44 -19.95 1.77
C THR A 115 22.27 -20.35 0.54
N GLY A 116 23.57 -20.43 0.70
CA GLY A 116 24.49 -20.87 -0.36
C GLY A 116 24.53 -19.94 -1.56
N ALA A 117 24.42 -20.50 -2.77
CA ALA A 117 24.50 -19.70 -4.00
C ALA A 117 23.32 -18.77 -4.17
N ARG A 118 22.12 -19.18 -3.76
CA ARG A 118 20.89 -18.40 -3.90
C ARG A 118 20.91 -17.09 -3.09
N ALA A 119 21.61 -17.05 -1.97
CA ALA A 119 21.79 -15.81 -1.18
C ALA A 119 22.46 -14.66 -1.96
N LYS A 120 23.04 -14.95 -3.13
CA LYS A 120 23.69 -13.96 -4.01
C LYS A 120 22.83 -13.59 -5.22
N GLU A 121 21.68 -14.21 -5.36
CA GLU A 121 20.73 -13.90 -6.44
C GLU A 121 19.80 -12.77 -6.02
N PRO A 122 19.25 -11.99 -6.96
CA PRO A 122 18.27 -10.97 -6.65
C PRO A 122 16.94 -11.57 -6.21
N VAL A 123 16.22 -10.86 -5.35
CA VAL A 123 14.84 -11.21 -5.00
C VAL A 123 13.92 -10.90 -6.19
N PRO A 124 13.05 -11.82 -6.63
CA PRO A 124 12.06 -11.54 -7.67
C PRO A 124 11.06 -10.45 -7.26
N GLY A 125 10.68 -10.41 -5.98
CA GLY A 125 9.86 -9.37 -5.40
C GLY A 125 8.42 -9.40 -5.88
N ALA A 126 7.77 -10.59 -5.88
CA ALA A 126 6.37 -10.71 -6.28
C ALA A 126 5.42 -10.14 -5.22
N ASN A 127 5.68 -10.45 -3.95
CA ASN A 127 4.95 -9.89 -2.84
C ASN A 127 5.62 -8.60 -2.35
N ASP A 128 6.93 -8.62 -2.30
CA ASP A 128 7.84 -7.59 -1.83
C ASP A 128 8.32 -6.71 -3.00
N GLY A 129 7.83 -5.67 -3.20
CA GLY A 129 6.95 -4.56 -3.37
C GLY A 129 5.97 -4.68 -4.53
N ALA A 130 6.03 -5.73 -5.46
CA ALA A 130 5.14 -5.72 -6.61
C ALA A 130 3.66 -5.89 -6.21
N SER A 131 3.34 -6.50 -5.07
CA SER A 131 1.96 -6.65 -4.60
C SER A 131 1.33 -5.30 -4.23
N GLY A 132 2.04 -4.46 -3.49
CA GLY A 132 1.59 -3.11 -3.13
C GLY A 132 1.38 -2.23 -4.37
N VAL A 133 2.37 -2.20 -5.27
CA VAL A 133 2.27 -1.53 -6.58
C VAL A 133 1.03 -2.00 -7.35
N ALA A 134 0.78 -3.30 -7.40
CA ALA A 134 -0.36 -3.87 -8.12
C ALA A 134 -1.71 -3.45 -7.53
N VAL A 135 -1.81 -3.40 -6.20
CA VAL A 135 -3.02 -2.89 -5.51
C VAL A 135 -3.23 -1.42 -5.83
N LEU A 136 -2.18 -0.58 -5.78
CA LEU A 136 -2.28 0.84 -6.14
C LEU A 136 -2.74 1.04 -7.59
N LEU A 137 -2.26 0.23 -8.54
CA LEU A 137 -2.71 0.30 -9.95
C LEU A 137 -4.17 -0.17 -10.12
N ALA A 138 -4.61 -1.21 -9.40
CA ALA A 138 -6.01 -1.63 -9.38
C ALA A 138 -6.93 -0.56 -8.74
N MET A 139 -6.45 0.15 -7.73
CA MET A 139 -7.12 1.34 -7.19
C MET A 139 -7.20 2.45 -8.24
N ALA A 140 -6.12 2.69 -8.99
CA ALA A 140 -6.12 3.69 -10.06
C ALA A 140 -7.15 3.38 -11.15
N ASP A 141 -7.35 2.12 -11.52
CA ASP A 141 -8.41 1.69 -12.43
C ASP A 141 -9.82 2.02 -11.88
N ALA A 142 -10.06 1.72 -10.60
CA ALA A 142 -11.32 2.02 -9.93
C ALA A 142 -11.56 3.54 -9.83
N LEU A 143 -10.54 4.32 -9.52
CA LEU A 143 -10.61 5.77 -9.39
C LEU A 143 -10.82 6.44 -10.76
N LYS A 144 -10.20 5.94 -11.81
CA LYS A 144 -10.45 6.40 -13.19
C LYS A 144 -11.89 6.14 -13.63
N LYS A 145 -12.40 4.95 -13.33
CA LYS A 145 -13.78 4.54 -13.69
C LYS A 145 -14.82 5.34 -12.91
N LYS A 146 -14.56 5.65 -11.65
CA LYS A 146 -15.41 6.44 -10.77
C LYS A 146 -14.54 7.42 -9.98
N PRO A 147 -14.43 8.68 -10.43
CA PRO A 147 -13.59 9.68 -9.77
C PRO A 147 -13.93 9.89 -8.30
N PRO A 148 -12.94 10.17 -7.44
CA PRO A 148 -13.17 10.38 -6.02
C PRO A 148 -13.69 11.80 -5.73
N ALA A 149 -14.50 11.93 -4.69
CA ALA A 149 -14.98 13.24 -4.22
C ALA A 149 -13.89 14.07 -3.48
N ILE A 150 -12.86 13.39 -2.94
CA ILE A 150 -11.70 13.98 -2.27
C ILE A 150 -10.45 13.76 -3.13
N GLY A 151 -9.36 14.46 -2.80
CA GLY A 151 -8.07 14.20 -3.42
C GLY A 151 -7.51 12.85 -2.99
N VAL A 152 -6.92 12.13 -3.94
CA VAL A 152 -6.20 10.88 -3.67
C VAL A 152 -4.86 10.94 -4.39
N ASP A 153 -3.80 10.67 -3.64
CA ASP A 153 -2.45 10.47 -4.18
C ASP A 153 -2.06 9.00 -4.03
N LEU A 154 -1.62 8.38 -5.12
CA LEU A 154 -1.02 7.06 -5.14
C LEU A 154 0.47 7.25 -5.36
N LEU A 155 1.27 6.97 -4.33
CA LEU A 155 2.71 7.19 -4.28
C LEU A 155 3.45 5.87 -4.39
N PHE A 156 4.33 5.78 -5.38
CA PHE A 156 5.23 4.65 -5.61
C PHE A 156 6.62 5.12 -5.19
N VAL A 157 7.12 4.62 -4.07
CA VAL A 157 8.43 5.02 -3.52
C VAL A 157 9.54 4.09 -3.98
N ASP A 158 10.73 4.64 -4.18
CA ASP A 158 11.91 3.96 -4.70
C ASP A 158 12.90 3.64 -3.57
N ALA A 159 13.65 2.55 -3.74
CA ALA A 159 14.76 2.19 -2.88
C ALA A 159 14.38 2.11 -1.38
N GLU A 160 13.28 1.44 -1.10
CA GLU A 160 12.91 1.02 0.25
C GLU A 160 13.91 -0.04 0.71
N ASP A 161 14.16 -1.05 -0.13
CA ASP A 161 14.82 -2.32 0.17
C ASP A 161 16.26 -2.40 -0.38
N PHE A 162 16.80 -1.29 -0.89
CA PHE A 162 18.06 -1.28 -1.63
C PHE A 162 19.28 -1.64 -0.78
N GLY A 163 19.30 -1.23 0.48
CA GLY A 163 20.43 -1.36 1.37
C GLY A 163 20.25 -2.34 2.52
N THR A 164 20.55 -1.92 3.74
CA THR A 164 20.40 -2.71 4.97
C THR A 164 19.66 -1.93 6.04
N PHE A 165 18.82 -2.63 6.83
CA PHE A 165 18.09 -2.03 7.94
C PHE A 165 18.87 -2.04 9.26
N THR A 166 19.91 -2.87 9.37
CA THR A 166 20.74 -2.95 10.59
C THR A 166 22.22 -3.08 10.23
N PRO A 167 23.02 -1.98 10.31
CA PRO A 167 22.57 -0.61 10.51
C PRO A 167 21.72 -0.11 9.34
N GLU A 168 20.90 0.93 9.56
CA GLU A 168 20.09 1.54 8.52
C GLU A 168 20.94 2.32 7.53
N VAL A 169 21.16 1.75 6.34
CA VAL A 169 22.00 2.30 5.26
C VAL A 169 21.34 2.08 3.92
N ASP A 170 21.16 3.15 3.15
CA ASP A 170 20.58 3.13 1.79
C ASP A 170 19.21 2.45 1.68
N VAL A 171 18.36 2.60 2.70
CA VAL A 171 16.96 2.11 2.74
C VAL A 171 15.97 3.23 3.00
N LEU A 172 14.69 2.99 2.68
CA LEU A 172 13.58 3.95 2.83
C LEU A 172 13.85 5.28 2.11
N LEU A 173 14.63 5.25 1.01
CA LEU A 173 15.11 6.47 0.37
C LEU A 173 13.97 7.26 -0.28
N GLY A 174 13.02 6.57 -0.89
CA GLY A 174 11.87 7.18 -1.55
C GLY A 174 10.92 7.87 -0.58
N SER A 175 10.56 7.22 0.51
CA SER A 175 9.71 7.80 1.54
C SER A 175 10.38 8.95 2.29
N LYS A 176 11.68 8.84 2.59
CA LYS A 176 12.49 9.94 3.14
C LYS A 176 12.50 11.14 2.19
N TYR A 177 12.69 10.89 0.89
CA TYR A 177 12.68 11.96 -0.11
C TYR A 177 11.29 12.61 -0.23
N TYR A 178 10.22 11.82 -0.29
CA TYR A 178 8.85 12.33 -0.31
C TYR A 178 8.53 13.15 0.94
N ALA A 179 8.88 12.67 2.14
CA ALA A 179 8.65 13.35 3.41
C ALA A 179 9.29 14.74 3.43
N ALA A 180 10.52 14.87 2.88
CA ALA A 180 11.25 16.14 2.78
C ALA A 180 10.79 17.03 1.61
N ASN A 181 10.15 16.48 0.57
CA ASN A 181 9.82 17.17 -0.68
C ASN A 181 8.35 16.96 -1.07
N GLN A 182 7.43 17.18 -0.12
CA GLN A 182 6.00 16.99 -0.37
C GLN A 182 5.51 17.89 -1.51
N PRO A 183 4.65 17.37 -2.42
CA PRO A 183 4.07 18.19 -3.48
C PRO A 183 3.21 19.34 -2.94
N ALA A 184 3.04 20.38 -3.74
CA ALA A 184 2.14 21.47 -3.42
C ALA A 184 0.70 20.96 -3.16
N GLY A 185 0.01 21.61 -2.22
CA GLY A 185 -1.36 21.27 -1.80
C GLY A 185 -1.48 20.87 -0.33
N GLY A 186 -0.36 20.86 0.39
CA GLY A 186 -0.29 20.50 1.81
C GLY A 186 -0.20 19.00 2.06
N PRO A 187 0.02 18.60 3.34
CA PRO A 187 0.14 17.19 3.69
C PRO A 187 -1.20 16.45 3.53
N PRO A 188 -1.17 15.14 3.29
CA PRO A 188 -2.37 14.32 3.30
C PRO A 188 -2.99 14.27 4.71
N GLU A 189 -4.30 14.03 4.81
CA GLU A 189 -4.97 13.83 6.10
C GLU A 189 -4.43 12.60 6.83
N TYR A 190 -4.12 11.55 6.08
CA TYR A 190 -3.41 10.37 6.53
C TYR A 190 -2.79 9.63 5.33
N ALA A 191 -1.89 8.72 5.64
CA ALA A 191 -1.25 7.84 4.67
C ALA A 191 -1.42 6.37 5.05
N VAL A 192 -1.56 5.49 4.06
CA VAL A 192 -1.59 4.03 4.24
C VAL A 192 -0.54 3.41 3.32
N LEU A 193 0.48 2.81 3.92
CA LEU A 193 1.46 1.98 3.24
C LEU A 193 0.87 0.59 2.99
N LEU A 194 1.19 0.00 1.85
CA LEU A 194 0.80 -1.34 1.45
C LEU A 194 2.05 -2.15 1.14
N ASP A 195 2.50 -2.94 2.10
CA ASP A 195 3.64 -3.83 1.94
C ASP A 195 3.28 -5.30 2.17
N LEU A 196 3.86 -6.20 1.37
CA LEU A 196 3.62 -7.67 1.42
C LEU A 196 2.12 -8.05 1.37
N VAL A 197 1.30 -7.32 0.58
CA VAL A 197 -0.16 -7.37 0.61
C VAL A 197 -0.79 -8.39 -0.36
N GLY A 198 0.00 -9.26 -0.98
CA GLY A 198 -0.50 -10.20 -2.00
C GLY A 198 -0.55 -11.66 -1.58
N GLY A 199 0.11 -12.04 -0.52
CA GLY A 199 0.33 -13.45 -0.18
C GLY A 199 -0.94 -14.23 0.13
N ALA A 200 -1.08 -15.44 -0.41
CA ALA A 200 -2.31 -16.25 -0.36
C ALA A 200 -2.82 -16.58 1.05
N ARG A 201 -1.96 -16.51 2.05
CA ARG A 201 -2.30 -16.77 3.47
C ARG A 201 -2.02 -15.57 4.36
N ALA A 202 -1.80 -14.41 3.76
CA ALA A 202 -1.57 -13.18 4.53
C ALA A 202 -2.78 -12.83 5.39
N GLN A 203 -2.51 -12.35 6.59
CA GLN A 203 -3.46 -11.71 7.49
C GLN A 203 -2.85 -10.38 7.93
N PHE A 204 -3.67 -9.34 7.98
CA PHE A 204 -3.22 -8.01 8.38
C PHE A 204 -3.61 -7.78 9.83
N ARG A 205 -2.62 -7.66 10.71
CA ARG A 205 -2.79 -7.25 12.11
C ARG A 205 -2.43 -5.79 12.27
N ARG A 206 -2.81 -5.21 13.39
CA ARG A 206 -2.52 -3.81 13.72
C ARG A 206 -1.03 -3.67 14.03
N GLU A 207 -0.24 -3.20 13.06
CA GLU A 207 1.20 -3.00 13.19
C GLU A 207 1.52 -2.01 14.32
N GLY A 208 2.57 -2.31 15.12
CA GLY A 208 2.80 -1.63 16.39
C GLY A 208 3.18 -0.16 16.27
N ASN A 209 4.07 0.21 15.34
CA ASN A 209 4.45 1.62 15.12
C ASN A 209 3.29 2.43 14.54
N SER A 210 2.44 1.81 13.73
CA SER A 210 1.19 2.39 13.22
C SER A 210 0.20 2.70 14.35
N VAL A 211 0.03 1.77 15.30
CA VAL A 211 -0.83 1.97 16.48
C VAL A 211 -0.31 3.12 17.36
N ILE A 212 1.01 3.27 17.49
CA ILE A 212 1.62 4.36 18.26
C ILE A 212 1.49 5.69 17.51
N GLY A 213 1.83 5.72 16.22
CA GLY A 213 1.93 6.95 15.43
C GLY A 213 0.59 7.50 14.93
N ALA A 214 -0.37 6.61 14.61
CA ALA A 214 -1.65 7.00 14.00
C ALA A 214 -2.82 6.06 14.38
N PRO A 215 -3.13 5.89 15.68
CA PRO A 215 -4.11 4.91 16.15
C PRO A 215 -5.49 5.08 15.51
N ALA A 216 -5.94 6.32 15.33
CA ALA A 216 -7.25 6.60 14.73
C ALA A 216 -7.30 6.20 13.24
N VAL A 217 -6.18 6.20 12.51
CA VAL A 217 -6.10 5.70 11.13
C VAL A 217 -6.15 4.19 11.12
N VAL A 218 -5.44 3.52 12.05
CA VAL A 218 -5.53 2.06 12.24
C VAL A 218 -6.97 1.65 12.48
N ASP A 219 -7.65 2.27 13.46
CA ASP A 219 -9.05 1.96 13.76
C ASP A 219 -9.95 2.15 12.53
N LEU A 220 -9.80 3.27 11.82
CA LEU A 220 -10.58 3.55 10.61
C LEU A 220 -10.41 2.47 9.54
N VAL A 221 -9.20 1.99 9.29
CA VAL A 221 -8.91 0.96 8.27
C VAL A 221 -9.53 -0.37 8.68
N TRP A 222 -9.29 -0.84 9.91
CA TRP A 222 -9.80 -2.15 10.38
C TRP A 222 -11.32 -2.16 10.53
N GLU A 223 -11.93 -1.08 10.99
CA GLU A 223 -13.39 -0.95 11.01
C GLU A 223 -13.98 -0.95 9.60
N THR A 224 -13.34 -0.27 8.64
CA THR A 224 -13.79 -0.28 7.25
C THR A 224 -13.69 -1.69 6.68
N ALA A 225 -12.60 -2.39 6.90
CA ALA A 225 -12.45 -3.78 6.48
C ALA A 225 -13.53 -4.70 7.07
N ALA A 226 -13.82 -4.56 8.36
CA ALA A 226 -14.88 -5.34 9.02
C ALA A 226 -16.26 -5.06 8.40
N ARG A 227 -16.63 -3.78 8.20
CA ARG A 227 -17.91 -3.39 7.55
C ARG A 227 -18.02 -3.91 6.11
N MET A 228 -16.90 -4.02 5.39
CA MET A 228 -16.85 -4.54 4.02
C MET A 228 -16.83 -6.08 3.96
N GLY A 229 -16.79 -6.77 5.12
CA GLY A 229 -16.77 -8.23 5.20
C GLY A 229 -15.37 -8.83 5.03
N TYR A 230 -14.31 -8.05 5.27
CA TYR A 230 -12.90 -8.47 5.24
C TYR A 230 -12.28 -8.65 6.62
N GLY A 231 -13.10 -8.80 7.68
CA GLY A 231 -12.61 -9.00 9.05
C GLY A 231 -11.81 -10.28 9.28
N ASN A 232 -11.91 -11.28 8.38
CA ASN A 232 -11.07 -12.47 8.36
C ASN A 232 -9.69 -12.24 7.71
N LEU A 233 -9.54 -11.16 6.96
CA LEU A 233 -8.28 -10.74 6.33
C LEU A 233 -7.59 -9.67 7.19
N PHE A 234 -8.35 -8.70 7.71
CA PHE A 234 -7.90 -7.64 8.61
C PHE A 234 -8.30 -7.99 10.04
N LEU A 235 -7.41 -8.63 10.78
CA LEU A 235 -7.68 -9.08 12.13
C LEU A 235 -7.53 -7.93 13.14
N ALA A 236 -8.51 -7.75 14.02
CA ALA A 236 -8.46 -6.74 15.09
C ALA A 236 -7.53 -7.16 16.24
N GLU A 237 -6.38 -7.71 15.92
CA GLU A 237 -5.34 -8.20 16.83
C GLU A 237 -4.10 -7.32 16.69
N SER A 238 -3.27 -7.28 17.73
CA SER A 238 -1.95 -6.63 17.66
C SER A 238 -1.02 -7.44 16.77
N GLY A 239 -0.33 -6.75 15.87
CA GLY A 239 0.75 -7.31 15.05
C GLY A 239 2.12 -7.03 15.63
N GLY A 240 3.16 -7.37 14.87
CA GLY A 240 4.54 -6.97 15.11
C GLY A 240 4.75 -5.47 14.95
N SER A 241 5.98 -5.01 15.21
CA SER A 241 6.42 -3.66 14.82
C SER A 241 7.50 -3.79 13.77
N THR A 242 7.39 -2.99 12.71
CA THR A 242 8.38 -2.97 11.64
C THR A 242 8.89 -1.55 11.38
N THR A 243 10.11 -1.44 10.85
CA THR A 243 10.64 -0.18 10.29
C THR A 243 10.41 -0.25 8.78
N ASP A 244 9.59 0.69 8.28
CA ASP A 244 9.15 0.69 6.90
C ASP A 244 8.83 2.12 6.44
N ASP A 245 8.42 2.32 5.20
CA ASP A 245 8.16 3.61 4.54
C ASP A 245 7.16 4.53 5.27
N HIS A 246 6.32 3.99 6.15
CA HIS A 246 5.43 4.81 6.99
C HIS A 246 6.21 5.60 8.06
N ILE A 247 7.37 5.11 8.51
CA ILE A 247 8.18 5.77 9.57
C ILE A 247 8.70 7.14 9.15
N PRO A 248 9.36 7.33 7.98
CA PRO A 248 9.75 8.67 7.51
C PRO A 248 8.57 9.64 7.38
N LEU A 249 7.39 9.15 7.00
CA LEU A 249 6.19 9.96 6.91
C LEU A 249 5.69 10.38 8.31
N GLN A 250 5.69 9.48 9.29
CA GLN A 250 5.36 9.78 10.69
C GLN A 250 6.31 10.83 11.27
N GLN A 251 7.62 10.69 11.02
CA GLN A 251 8.64 11.65 11.44
C GLN A 251 8.44 13.04 10.84
N ALA A 252 7.84 13.12 9.64
CA ALA A 252 7.45 14.38 9.00
C ALA A 252 6.07 14.90 9.46
N GLY A 253 5.44 14.28 10.46
CA GLY A 253 4.16 14.70 11.02
C GLY A 253 2.92 14.22 10.24
N ILE A 254 3.07 13.31 9.27
CA ILE A 254 1.96 12.69 8.56
C ILE A 254 1.45 11.50 9.39
N ARG A 255 0.14 11.39 9.58
CA ARG A 255 -0.48 10.23 10.21
C ARG A 255 -0.43 9.04 9.27
N ALA A 256 0.69 8.32 9.25
CA ALA A 256 0.93 7.19 8.37
C ALA A 256 0.80 5.87 9.14
N ILE A 257 0.25 4.87 8.48
CA ILE A 257 0.20 3.49 8.97
C ILE A 257 0.71 2.52 7.91
N ASP A 258 1.07 1.33 8.35
CA ASP A 258 1.44 0.22 7.51
C ASP A 258 0.39 -0.89 7.57
N VAL A 259 -0.03 -1.37 6.40
CA VAL A 259 -0.82 -2.58 6.19
C VAL A 259 0.14 -3.61 5.62
N ILE A 260 0.74 -4.40 6.52
CA ILE A 260 1.74 -5.41 6.19
C ILE A 260 1.22 -6.83 6.42
N GLY A 261 1.55 -7.74 5.50
CA GLY A 261 1.10 -9.13 5.57
C GLY A 261 1.86 -9.96 6.60
N GLU A 262 1.14 -10.51 7.59
CA GLU A 262 1.66 -11.50 8.55
C GLU A 262 1.14 -12.90 8.24
N TYR A 263 1.91 -13.94 8.63
CA TYR A 263 1.63 -15.36 8.37
C TYR A 263 1.46 -16.18 9.66
N GLY A 264 1.04 -15.53 10.69
CA GLY A 264 0.82 -15.92 12.07
C GLY A 264 1.18 -14.75 12.98
N PRO A 265 0.79 -14.72 14.26
CA PRO A 265 1.09 -13.62 15.16
C PRO A 265 2.60 -13.32 15.23
N GLY A 266 3.02 -12.14 14.75
CA GLY A 266 4.42 -11.71 14.71
C GLY A 266 5.32 -12.49 13.75
N SER A 267 4.74 -13.22 12.78
CA SER A 267 5.48 -14.00 11.79
C SER A 267 5.51 -13.28 10.45
N SER A 268 6.70 -13.01 9.94
CA SER A 268 6.93 -12.41 8.63
C SER A 268 6.48 -13.34 7.48
N TYR A 269 6.45 -12.78 6.29
CA TYR A 269 6.25 -13.51 5.04
C TYR A 269 7.31 -14.62 4.89
N PRO A 270 6.93 -15.92 4.70
CA PRO A 270 7.89 -17.04 4.72
C PRO A 270 8.95 -17.01 3.62
N TRP A 271 8.69 -16.27 2.54
CA TRP A 271 9.60 -16.11 1.40
C TRP A 271 10.18 -14.69 1.29
N TRP A 272 10.06 -13.91 2.38
CA TRP A 272 10.64 -12.58 2.46
C TRP A 272 12.15 -12.62 2.24
N HIS A 273 12.64 -11.75 1.35
CA HIS A 273 14.04 -11.66 0.94
C HIS A 273 14.65 -13.00 0.44
N THR A 274 13.84 -13.82 -0.23
CA THR A 274 14.31 -15.06 -0.84
C THR A 274 14.03 -15.10 -2.35
N THR A 275 14.71 -15.99 -3.07
CA THR A 275 14.45 -16.28 -4.49
C THR A 275 13.08 -16.95 -4.72
N GLU A 276 12.40 -17.35 -3.65
CA GLU A 276 11.07 -17.97 -3.67
C GLU A 276 9.92 -16.93 -3.58
N ASP A 277 10.22 -15.64 -3.50
CA ASP A 277 9.19 -14.60 -3.59
C ASP A 277 8.67 -14.46 -5.02
N THR A 278 7.82 -15.39 -5.41
CA THR A 278 7.31 -15.61 -6.76
C THR A 278 5.79 -15.54 -6.83
N ILE A 279 5.24 -15.34 -8.03
CA ILE A 279 3.82 -15.05 -8.25
C ILE A 279 2.87 -16.16 -7.77
N ASP A 280 3.32 -17.41 -7.73
CA ASP A 280 2.54 -18.57 -7.25
C ASP A 280 2.24 -18.53 -5.74
N LYS A 281 2.90 -17.65 -4.99
CA LYS A 281 2.64 -17.42 -3.57
C LYS A 281 1.48 -16.44 -3.34
N LEU A 282 1.01 -15.75 -4.37
CA LEU A 282 0.03 -14.68 -4.27
C LEU A 282 -1.41 -15.16 -4.53
N SER A 283 -2.38 -14.40 -4.00
CA SER A 283 -3.82 -14.60 -4.22
C SER A 283 -4.46 -13.36 -4.80
N PRO A 284 -5.16 -13.47 -5.94
CA PRO A 284 -5.96 -12.37 -6.45
C PRO A 284 -7.09 -11.96 -5.49
N GLU A 285 -7.58 -12.86 -4.64
CA GLU A 285 -8.61 -12.56 -3.64
C GLU A 285 -8.06 -11.69 -2.52
N VAL A 286 -6.81 -11.91 -2.09
CA VAL A 286 -6.13 -11.08 -1.09
C VAL A 286 -5.86 -9.69 -1.66
N LEU A 287 -5.24 -9.61 -2.85
CA LEU A 287 -5.01 -8.33 -3.55
C LEU A 287 -6.31 -7.52 -3.72
N LYS A 288 -7.39 -8.22 -4.12
CA LYS A 288 -8.73 -7.60 -4.22
C LYS A 288 -9.24 -7.10 -2.88
N GLY A 289 -9.12 -7.90 -1.83
CA GLY A 289 -9.59 -7.53 -0.48
C GLY A 289 -8.93 -6.27 0.04
N VAL A 290 -7.60 -6.17 -0.12
CA VAL A 290 -6.85 -4.97 0.25
C VAL A 290 -7.29 -3.76 -0.57
N GLY A 291 -7.32 -3.88 -1.89
CA GLY A 291 -7.74 -2.80 -2.78
C GLY A 291 -9.16 -2.32 -2.51
N ASP A 292 -10.11 -3.24 -2.27
CA ASP A 292 -11.50 -2.88 -1.93
C ASP A 292 -11.59 -2.09 -0.62
N VAL A 293 -10.82 -2.47 0.41
CA VAL A 293 -10.78 -1.73 1.70
C VAL A 293 -10.24 -0.33 1.48
N MET A 294 -9.14 -0.16 0.73
CA MET A 294 -8.57 1.16 0.42
C MET A 294 -9.55 2.04 -0.38
N ILE A 295 -10.22 1.48 -1.38
CA ILE A 295 -11.28 2.19 -2.11
C ILE A 295 -12.47 2.52 -1.19
N GLY A 296 -12.82 1.64 -0.26
CA GLY A 296 -13.85 1.88 0.76
C GLY A 296 -13.55 3.13 1.59
N LEU A 297 -12.31 3.29 2.07
CA LEU A 297 -11.85 4.50 2.79
C LEU A 297 -12.06 5.77 1.96
N ILE A 298 -11.71 5.72 0.67
CA ILE A 298 -11.86 6.86 -0.24
C ILE A 298 -13.34 7.19 -0.47
N ARG A 299 -14.19 6.18 -0.65
CA ARG A 299 -15.64 6.38 -0.91
C ARG A 299 -16.40 6.90 0.31
N GLU A 300 -16.00 6.47 1.51
CA GLU A 300 -16.58 6.97 2.76
C GLU A 300 -16.07 8.36 3.13
N ALA A 301 -14.84 8.70 2.75
CA ALA A 301 -14.17 9.99 2.98
C ALA A 301 -14.32 10.53 4.41
N LYS A 302 -14.32 9.63 5.41
CA LYS A 302 -14.44 10.02 6.82
C LYS A 302 -13.23 10.83 7.27
N GLN A 303 -13.46 11.88 8.05
CA GLN A 303 -12.37 12.61 8.71
C GLN A 303 -11.84 11.81 9.88
N VAL A 304 -10.53 11.70 9.97
CA VAL A 304 -9.84 11.19 11.16
C VAL A 304 -9.64 12.37 12.12
N ARG A 305 -10.32 12.32 13.26
CA ARG A 305 -10.22 13.32 14.33
C ARG A 305 -9.06 13.03 15.29
#